data_569955baf0585d6cf27a9ff8c06a438b
#
_entry.id   569955baf0585d6cf27a9ff8c06a438b
#
_cell.length_a   1.000
_cell.length_b   1.000
_cell.length_c   1.000
_cell.angle_alpha   90.00
_cell.angle_beta   90.00
_cell.angle_gamma   90.00
#
_symmetry.space_group_name_H-M   'P 1'
#
loop_
_entity.id
_entity.type
_entity.pdbx_description
1 polymer ?
#
loop_
_entity_poly.entity_id
_entity_poly.type
_entity_poly.pdbx_seq_one_letter_code
_entity_poly.pdbx_strand_id
1 'polypeptide(L)'
;LAENQKNLRESYMDKIKGKARSWIDRRVLNKVGLYMAGKPVYPDFSEVDHVNPEDTQPVPGIPITVGLDFGRSPAAIFMQNVNDVWTVFSEVIGDNESAEKFAPKVKKHGAKYYPGFEFNFWGDPTGGDGQQATEETGFSVFLKYGMLVLPPTTDNNIELRRSSVEMVLNRRNGLKVNPMALVLRRGMAGGHHYRKIKGAPGMFSPSPVKGPYSHPVDAFENGIIGGG
;
A
#
# COMPACT_ATOMS: atom_id res chain seq x y z
N LEU A 1 18.46 -11.99 16.84
CA LEU A 1 18.57 -13.45 16.93
C LEU A 1 17.88 -13.90 18.21
N ALA A 2 17.10 -15.00 18.16
CA ALA A 2 16.37 -15.49 19.31
C ALA A 2 17.34 -15.81 20.47
N GLU A 3 16.99 -15.39 21.68
CA GLU A 3 17.79 -15.65 22.91
C GLU A 3 18.16 -17.12 23.08
N ASN A 4 17.40 -18.01 22.46
CA ASN A 4 17.53 -19.46 22.58
C ASN A 4 18.24 -20.13 21.39
N GLN A 5 18.95 -19.38 20.55
CA GLN A 5 19.61 -19.93 19.35
C GLN A 5 20.59 -21.04 19.66
N LYS A 6 21.27 -20.96 20.80
CA LYS A 6 22.26 -21.99 21.26
C LYS A 6 21.64 -23.35 21.53
N ASN A 7 20.34 -23.40 21.79
CA ASN A 7 19.61 -24.64 22.13
C ASN A 7 18.81 -25.21 20.96
N LEU A 8 18.86 -24.57 19.81
CA LEU A 8 18.16 -25.04 18.61
C LEU A 8 19.02 -26.08 17.87
N ARG A 9 18.43 -27.24 17.55
CA ARG A 9 19.10 -28.24 16.74
C ARG A 9 19.41 -27.66 15.35
N GLU A 10 20.57 -27.99 14.77
CA GLU A 10 20.97 -27.56 13.43
C GLU A 10 19.87 -27.83 12.39
N SER A 11 19.20 -28.99 12.46
CA SER A 11 18.07 -29.35 11.60
C SER A 11 16.86 -28.39 11.70
N TYR A 12 16.76 -27.58 12.76
CA TYR A 12 15.69 -26.59 12.88
C TYR A 12 15.94 -25.39 11.97
N MET A 13 17.19 -24.95 11.86
CA MET A 13 17.56 -23.85 10.98
C MET A 13 17.31 -24.21 9.50
N ASP A 14 17.55 -25.46 9.12
CA ASP A 14 17.26 -25.91 7.76
C ASP A 14 15.75 -25.98 7.47
N LYS A 15 14.94 -26.34 8.45
CA LYS A 15 13.46 -26.36 8.31
C LYS A 15 12.85 -24.98 8.15
N ILE A 16 13.52 -23.93 8.62
CA ILE A 16 13.05 -22.55 8.48
C ILE A 16 13.61 -21.86 7.22
N LYS A 17 14.68 -22.40 6.61
CA LYS A 17 15.14 -21.99 5.29
C LYS A 17 14.00 -22.21 4.28
N GLY A 18 13.63 -21.20 3.54
CA GLY A 18 12.51 -21.24 2.59
C GLY A 18 11.11 -20.99 3.17
N LYS A 19 10.99 -20.66 4.46
CA LYS A 19 9.75 -20.11 5.00
C LYS A 19 9.66 -18.62 4.70
N ALA A 20 8.44 -18.14 4.42
CA ALA A 20 8.20 -16.71 4.22
C ALA A 20 8.76 -15.89 5.39
N ARG A 21 9.34 -14.72 5.09
CA ARG A 21 9.95 -13.85 6.11
C ARG A 21 8.98 -13.52 7.24
N SER A 22 7.73 -13.22 6.92
CA SER A 22 6.66 -12.99 7.90
C SER A 22 6.42 -14.17 8.85
N TRP A 23 6.63 -15.40 8.40
CA TRP A 23 6.55 -16.59 9.25
C TRP A 23 7.75 -16.66 10.20
N ILE A 24 8.96 -16.37 9.70
CA ILE A 24 10.20 -16.33 10.50
C ILE A 24 10.10 -15.26 11.57
N ASP A 25 9.70 -14.04 11.19
CA ASP A 25 9.55 -12.90 12.10
C ASP A 25 8.61 -13.22 13.26
N ARG A 26 7.51 -13.90 12.99
CA ARG A 26 6.50 -14.22 13.99
C ARG A 26 6.85 -15.44 14.85
N ARG A 27 7.32 -16.52 14.22
CA ARG A 27 7.50 -17.82 14.89
C ARG A 27 8.90 -18.02 15.45
N VAL A 28 9.88 -17.36 14.88
CA VAL A 28 11.29 -17.51 15.26
C VAL A 28 11.77 -16.27 16.03
N LEU A 29 11.43 -15.08 15.54
CA LEU A 29 11.90 -13.82 16.13
C LEU A 29 10.88 -13.21 17.11
N ASN A 30 9.75 -13.87 17.34
CA ASN A 30 8.68 -13.45 18.26
C ASN A 30 8.24 -11.99 18.05
N LYS A 31 8.31 -11.49 16.81
CA LYS A 31 7.83 -10.14 16.50
C LYS A 31 6.33 -10.12 16.52
N VAL A 32 5.76 -9.06 17.11
CA VAL A 32 4.32 -8.83 17.10
C VAL A 32 3.90 -8.55 15.66
N GLY A 33 3.37 -9.58 14.99
CA GLY A 33 2.79 -9.46 13.65
C GLY A 33 1.27 -9.37 13.74
N LEU A 34 0.63 -8.74 12.75
CA LEU A 34 -0.81 -8.85 12.57
C LEU A 34 -1.21 -10.32 12.47
N TYR A 35 -2.29 -10.69 13.19
CA TYR A 35 -2.89 -12.02 13.05
C TYR A 35 -3.35 -12.21 11.61
N MET A 36 -2.67 -13.07 10.84
CA MET A 36 -3.02 -13.31 9.45
C MET A 36 -4.25 -14.20 9.38
N ALA A 37 -5.40 -13.60 9.18
CA ALA A 37 -6.66 -14.30 8.97
C ALA A 37 -6.69 -15.10 7.64
N GLY A 38 -5.69 -14.92 6.77
CA GLY A 38 -5.61 -15.54 5.46
C GLY A 38 -4.21 -15.51 4.82
N LYS A 39 -4.14 -15.63 3.49
CA LYS A 39 -2.91 -15.45 2.71
C LYS A 39 -2.73 -13.95 2.42
N PRO A 40 -1.63 -13.30 2.82
CA PRO A 40 -1.36 -11.90 2.47
C PRO A 40 -1.40 -11.69 0.96
N VAL A 41 -1.83 -10.51 0.51
CA VAL A 41 -1.71 -10.13 -0.91
C VAL A 41 -0.23 -9.99 -1.25
N TYR A 42 0.57 -9.38 -0.38
CA TYR A 42 2.00 -9.19 -0.56
C TYR A 42 2.81 -9.97 0.49
N PRO A 43 3.07 -11.27 0.28
CA PRO A 43 3.80 -12.10 1.24
C PRO A 43 5.26 -11.69 1.40
N ASP A 44 5.84 -11.04 0.39
CA ASP A 44 7.24 -10.60 0.38
C ASP A 44 7.47 -9.26 1.08
N PHE A 45 6.40 -8.54 1.47
CA PHE A 45 6.55 -7.36 2.30
C PHE A 45 7.08 -7.71 3.69
N SER A 46 8.15 -7.04 4.09
CA SER A 46 8.80 -7.19 5.39
C SER A 46 9.00 -5.82 6.03
N GLU A 47 8.53 -5.63 7.24
CA GLU A 47 8.77 -4.37 7.96
C GLU A 47 10.26 -4.08 8.21
N VAL A 48 11.08 -5.14 8.34
CA VAL A 48 12.52 -5.00 8.56
C VAL A 48 13.24 -4.48 7.32
N ASP A 49 12.82 -4.94 6.14
CA ASP A 49 13.50 -4.64 4.88
C ASP A 49 12.92 -3.40 4.20
N HIS A 50 11.62 -3.14 4.39
CA HIS A 50 10.89 -2.12 3.63
C HIS A 50 10.46 -0.90 4.46
N VAL A 51 10.57 -0.92 5.79
CA VAL A 51 10.23 0.25 6.60
C VAL A 51 11.50 0.97 7.03
N ASN A 52 11.55 2.27 6.78
CA ASN A 52 12.64 3.11 7.24
C ASN A 52 12.65 3.16 8.78
N PRO A 53 13.84 3.26 9.42
CA PRO A 53 13.92 3.48 10.86
C PRO A 53 13.41 4.87 11.26
N GLU A 54 13.54 5.85 10.38
CA GLU A 54 13.15 7.25 10.55
C GLU A 54 12.42 7.77 9.32
N ASP A 55 11.70 8.89 9.45
CA ASP A 55 11.00 9.52 8.34
C ASP A 55 12.00 10.12 7.34
N THR A 56 11.89 9.68 6.09
CA THR A 56 12.62 10.21 4.95
C THR A 56 11.85 11.37 4.34
N GLN A 57 12.55 12.42 3.95
CA GLN A 57 11.96 13.57 3.25
C GLN A 57 12.01 13.37 1.73
N PRO A 58 11.06 13.95 0.98
CA PRO A 58 11.07 13.89 -0.47
C PRO A 58 12.25 14.68 -1.06
N VAL A 59 12.74 14.23 -2.21
CA VAL A 59 13.84 14.85 -2.95
C VAL A 59 13.31 16.07 -3.70
N PRO A 60 13.85 17.28 -3.49
CA PRO A 60 13.43 18.49 -4.21
C PRO A 60 13.59 18.37 -5.73
N GLY A 61 12.68 18.98 -6.48
CA GLY A 61 12.71 18.99 -7.95
C GLY A 61 12.14 17.73 -8.61
N ILE A 62 11.74 16.73 -7.83
CA ILE A 62 11.04 15.55 -8.31
C ILE A 62 9.59 15.64 -7.83
N PRO A 63 8.59 15.52 -8.72
CA PRO A 63 7.17 15.52 -8.30
C PRO A 63 6.84 14.40 -7.32
N ILE A 64 5.92 14.68 -6.41
CA ILE A 64 5.36 13.65 -5.53
C ILE A 64 4.23 12.94 -6.27
N THR A 65 4.33 11.64 -6.38
CA THR A 65 3.27 10.77 -6.85
C THR A 65 2.26 10.54 -5.73
N VAL A 66 0.99 10.77 -6.01
CA VAL A 66 -0.11 10.51 -5.07
C VAL A 66 -1.03 9.47 -5.67
N GLY A 67 -0.98 8.26 -5.13
CA GLY A 67 -1.94 7.21 -5.47
C GLY A 67 -3.23 7.37 -4.68
N LEU A 68 -4.37 7.20 -5.33
CA LEU A 68 -5.71 7.41 -4.79
C LEU A 68 -6.59 6.18 -4.93
N ASP A 69 -7.41 5.92 -3.93
CA ASP A 69 -8.56 5.02 -3.99
C ASP A 69 -9.80 5.76 -3.46
N PHE A 70 -10.90 5.75 -4.26
CA PHE A 70 -12.11 6.52 -4.00
C PHE A 70 -13.22 5.72 -3.29
N GLY A 71 -12.89 4.61 -2.66
CA GLY A 71 -13.87 3.80 -1.94
C GLY A 71 -14.54 4.54 -0.76
N ARG A 72 -15.37 3.83 0.00
CA ARG A 72 -16.05 4.37 1.20
C ARG A 72 -15.09 4.88 2.26
N SER A 73 -13.91 4.31 2.35
CA SER A 73 -12.82 4.78 3.18
C SER A 73 -11.69 5.19 2.24
N PRO A 74 -11.81 6.37 1.58
CA PRO A 74 -10.86 6.78 0.56
C PRO A 74 -9.45 6.90 1.14
N ALA A 75 -8.46 6.64 0.29
CA ALA A 75 -7.06 6.69 0.69
C ALA A 75 -6.22 7.47 -0.32
N ALA A 76 -5.22 8.19 0.17
CA ALA A 76 -4.19 8.84 -0.62
C ALA A 76 -2.81 8.50 -0.05
N ILE A 77 -1.91 8.01 -0.90
CA ILE A 77 -0.55 7.62 -0.54
C ILE A 77 0.43 8.53 -1.26
N PHE A 78 1.25 9.25 -0.49
CA PHE A 78 2.25 10.20 -0.99
C PHE A 78 3.61 9.52 -1.09
N MET A 79 4.21 9.50 -2.28
CA MET A 79 5.44 8.78 -2.54
C MET A 79 6.26 9.41 -3.67
N GLN A 80 7.52 9.03 -3.80
CA GLN A 80 8.38 9.36 -4.95
C GLN A 80 9.10 8.11 -5.46
N ASN A 81 9.35 8.09 -6.77
CA ASN A 81 10.31 7.16 -7.36
C ASN A 81 11.60 7.93 -7.69
N VAL A 82 12.68 7.55 -7.06
CA VAL A 82 14.00 8.13 -7.31
C VAL A 82 14.99 7.02 -7.57
N ASN A 83 15.50 6.95 -8.80
CA ASN A 83 16.44 5.91 -9.23
C ASN A 83 15.91 4.48 -8.97
N ASP A 84 14.65 4.23 -9.33
CA ASP A 84 13.97 2.96 -9.13
C ASP A 84 13.74 2.55 -7.66
N VAL A 85 13.91 3.46 -6.72
CA VAL A 85 13.56 3.28 -5.32
C VAL A 85 12.29 4.08 -5.02
N TRP A 86 11.23 3.38 -4.69
CA TRP A 86 10.00 3.99 -4.23
C TRP A 86 10.07 4.30 -2.74
N THR A 87 9.84 5.55 -2.39
CA THR A 87 9.75 5.98 -0.99
C THR A 87 8.35 6.50 -0.70
N VAL A 88 7.64 5.84 0.20
CA VAL A 88 6.35 6.30 0.73
C VAL A 88 6.60 7.19 1.93
N PHE A 89 6.13 8.42 1.88
CA PHE A 89 6.34 9.41 2.93
C PHE A 89 5.20 9.45 3.93
N SER A 90 3.96 9.46 3.45
CA SER A 90 2.77 9.61 4.30
C SER A 90 1.51 9.08 3.62
N GLU A 91 0.46 9.00 4.41
CA GLU A 91 -0.87 8.60 3.98
C GLU A 91 -1.94 9.57 4.51
N VAL A 92 -3.03 9.72 3.78
CA VAL A 92 -4.28 10.32 4.23
C VAL A 92 -5.37 9.27 4.07
N ILE A 93 -6.04 8.94 5.17
CA ILE A 93 -7.09 7.93 5.19
C ILE A 93 -8.41 8.60 5.56
N GLY A 94 -9.41 8.40 4.72
CA GLY A 94 -10.78 8.81 5.00
C GLY A 94 -11.55 7.73 5.75
N ASP A 95 -12.57 8.13 6.48
CA ASP A 95 -13.46 7.23 7.19
C ASP A 95 -14.90 7.49 6.78
N ASN A 96 -15.48 6.61 5.97
CA ASN A 96 -16.85 6.65 5.48
C ASN A 96 -17.25 8.06 4.97
N GLU A 97 -16.43 8.62 4.11
CA GLU A 97 -16.61 9.98 3.60
C GLU A 97 -16.58 10.03 2.06
N SER A 98 -17.25 11.06 1.51
CA SER A 98 -17.28 11.30 0.07
C SER A 98 -15.99 11.96 -0.43
N ALA A 99 -15.79 11.94 -1.76
CA ALA A 99 -14.69 12.62 -2.41
C ALA A 99 -14.63 14.12 -2.11
N GLU A 100 -15.82 14.81 -1.96
CA GLU A 100 -15.88 16.24 -1.62
C GLU A 100 -15.29 16.53 -0.23
N LYS A 101 -15.45 15.62 0.73
CA LYS A 101 -14.86 15.77 2.06
C LYS A 101 -13.40 15.37 2.09
N PHE A 102 -13.02 14.42 1.24
CA PHE A 102 -11.68 13.86 1.21
C PHE A 102 -10.69 14.75 0.44
N ALA A 103 -11.07 15.28 -0.73
CA ALA A 103 -10.19 16.07 -1.59
C ALA A 103 -9.55 17.29 -0.86
N PRO A 104 -10.30 18.10 -0.07
CA PRO A 104 -9.68 19.19 0.69
C PRO A 104 -8.70 18.71 1.75
N LYS A 105 -8.87 17.51 2.32
CA LYS A 105 -7.91 16.94 3.27
C LYS A 105 -6.60 16.58 2.57
N VAL A 106 -6.68 15.93 1.40
CA VAL A 106 -5.52 15.59 0.57
C VAL A 106 -4.75 16.84 0.16
N LYS A 107 -5.46 17.86 -0.35
CA LYS A 107 -4.85 19.15 -0.72
C LYS A 107 -4.16 19.83 0.46
N LYS A 108 -4.84 19.90 1.62
CA LYS A 108 -4.29 20.49 2.84
C LYS A 108 -3.05 19.73 3.34
N HIS A 109 -3.07 18.40 3.23
CA HIS A 109 -1.95 17.55 3.62
C HIS A 109 -0.72 17.85 2.73
N GLY A 110 -0.89 17.84 1.40
CA GLY A 110 0.18 18.17 0.46
C GLY A 110 0.77 19.56 0.72
N ALA A 111 -0.09 20.58 0.83
CA ALA A 111 0.37 21.95 1.11
C ALA A 111 1.10 22.12 2.45
N LYS A 112 0.70 21.35 3.48
CA LYS A 112 1.30 21.42 4.82
C LYS A 112 2.66 20.71 4.90
N TYR A 113 2.75 19.51 4.35
CA TYR A 113 3.91 18.63 4.57
C TYR A 113 4.92 18.68 3.42
N TYR A 114 4.47 19.10 2.23
CA TYR A 114 5.29 19.13 1.02
C TYR A 114 5.16 20.47 0.28
N PRO A 115 5.42 21.60 0.97
CA PRO A 115 5.31 22.92 0.34
C PRO A 115 6.34 23.05 -0.79
N GLY A 116 5.88 23.56 -1.94
CA GLY A 116 6.74 23.79 -3.12
C GLY A 116 6.97 22.56 -4.01
N PHE A 117 6.40 21.41 -3.67
CA PHE A 117 6.43 20.24 -4.55
C PHE A 117 5.27 20.27 -5.55
N GLU A 118 5.53 19.74 -6.73
CA GLU A 118 4.50 19.37 -7.70
C GLU A 118 3.93 17.99 -7.36
N PHE A 119 2.67 17.73 -7.77
CA PHE A 119 1.98 16.49 -7.48
C PHE A 119 1.39 15.86 -8.74
N ASN A 120 1.63 14.57 -8.93
CA ASN A 120 0.99 13.74 -9.94
C ASN A 120 0.01 12.78 -9.24
N PHE A 121 -1.28 12.93 -9.57
CA PHE A 121 -2.34 12.14 -8.93
C PHE A 121 -2.79 11.00 -9.84
N TRP A 122 -2.83 9.79 -9.28
CA TRP A 122 -3.22 8.57 -9.97
C TRP A 122 -4.31 7.85 -9.19
N GLY A 123 -5.43 7.55 -9.84
CA GLY A 123 -6.58 6.92 -9.20
C GLY A 123 -7.17 5.80 -10.04
N ASP A 124 -7.91 4.89 -9.38
CA ASP A 124 -8.60 3.81 -10.06
C ASP A 124 -9.49 4.36 -11.18
N PRO A 125 -9.48 3.80 -12.41
CA PRO A 125 -10.34 4.20 -13.51
C PRO A 125 -11.84 4.25 -13.16
N THR A 126 -12.29 3.36 -12.26
CA THR A 126 -13.68 3.38 -11.76
C THR A 126 -14.01 4.62 -10.92
N GLY A 127 -13.00 5.35 -10.43
CA GLY A 127 -13.18 6.68 -9.83
C GLY A 127 -13.61 7.76 -10.83
N GLY A 128 -13.48 7.46 -12.13
CA GLY A 128 -14.03 8.24 -13.25
C GLY A 128 -15.50 7.92 -13.56
N ASP A 129 -16.04 6.80 -13.04
CA ASP A 129 -17.43 6.43 -13.25
C ASP A 129 -18.34 7.22 -12.30
N GLY A 130 -19.38 7.88 -12.84
CA GLY A 130 -20.34 8.64 -12.06
C GLY A 130 -21.10 7.74 -11.06
N GLN A 131 -21.29 8.22 -9.84
CA GLN A 131 -22.29 7.63 -8.96
C GLN A 131 -23.67 7.88 -9.55
N GLN A 132 -24.50 6.85 -9.66
CA GLN A 132 -25.82 6.86 -10.33
C GLN A 132 -26.79 7.98 -9.90
N ALA A 133 -26.47 8.76 -8.86
CA ALA A 133 -27.32 9.84 -8.33
C ALA A 133 -26.85 11.26 -8.69
N THR A 134 -25.60 11.51 -9.08
CA THR A 134 -25.07 12.89 -9.15
C THR A 134 -24.17 13.22 -10.34
N GLU A 135 -23.87 12.30 -11.26
CA GLU A 135 -22.91 12.48 -12.37
C GLU A 135 -21.49 12.94 -11.92
N GLU A 136 -21.28 13.20 -10.63
CA GLU A 136 -19.98 13.62 -10.10
C GLU A 136 -19.09 12.41 -9.82
N THR A 137 -17.93 12.41 -10.46
CA THR A 137 -16.91 11.38 -10.27
C THR A 137 -15.89 11.82 -9.21
N GLY A 138 -15.18 10.88 -8.59
CA GLY A 138 -14.06 11.23 -7.72
C GLY A 138 -13.03 12.13 -8.44
N PHE A 139 -12.79 11.88 -9.73
CA PHE A 139 -11.88 12.69 -10.56
C PHE A 139 -12.37 14.12 -10.73
N SER A 140 -13.66 14.31 -11.05
CA SER A 140 -14.23 15.66 -11.23
C SER A 140 -14.21 16.45 -9.94
N VAL A 141 -14.45 15.81 -8.80
CA VAL A 141 -14.34 16.44 -7.49
C VAL A 141 -12.90 16.91 -7.21
N PHE A 142 -11.91 16.06 -7.41
CA PHE A 142 -10.50 16.43 -7.18
C PHE A 142 -10.08 17.59 -8.12
N LEU A 143 -10.55 17.57 -9.37
CA LEU A 143 -10.27 18.66 -10.33
C LEU A 143 -10.81 20.02 -9.85
N LYS A 144 -11.97 20.08 -9.18
CA LYS A 144 -12.50 21.32 -8.57
C LYS A 144 -11.54 21.93 -7.53
N TYR A 145 -10.73 21.08 -6.89
CA TYR A 145 -9.69 21.51 -5.94
C TYR A 145 -8.33 21.76 -6.61
N GLY A 146 -8.25 21.69 -7.96
CA GLY A 146 -7.03 21.89 -8.72
C GLY A 146 -6.10 20.68 -8.75
N MET A 147 -6.62 19.49 -8.47
CA MET A 147 -5.88 18.22 -8.48
C MET A 147 -6.36 17.38 -9.66
N LEU A 148 -5.58 17.37 -10.75
CA LEU A 148 -5.88 16.54 -11.92
C LEU A 148 -5.50 15.10 -11.62
N VAL A 149 -6.49 14.22 -11.53
CA VAL A 149 -6.30 12.78 -11.34
C VAL A 149 -6.36 12.08 -12.68
N LEU A 150 -5.38 11.24 -12.94
CA LEU A 150 -5.31 10.40 -14.14
C LEU A 150 -5.47 8.93 -13.78
N PRO A 151 -6.10 8.11 -14.64
CA PRO A 151 -6.09 6.67 -14.45
C PRO A 151 -4.69 6.12 -14.77
N PRO A 152 -4.15 5.18 -13.97
CA PRO A 152 -2.82 4.63 -14.21
C PRO A 152 -2.79 3.69 -15.41
N THR A 153 -3.94 3.13 -15.79
CA THR A 153 -4.13 2.23 -16.95
C THR A 153 -5.50 2.50 -17.57
N THR A 154 -5.70 2.04 -18.80
CA THR A 154 -6.97 2.20 -19.52
C THR A 154 -8.06 1.25 -18.99
N ASP A 155 -7.67 0.19 -18.31
CA ASP A 155 -8.55 -0.78 -17.67
C ASP A 155 -8.13 -0.99 -16.20
N ASN A 156 -9.06 -1.47 -15.38
CA ASN A 156 -8.77 -1.78 -13.97
C ASN A 156 -8.15 -3.18 -13.84
N ASN A 157 -6.99 -3.40 -14.46
CA ASN A 157 -6.29 -4.68 -14.40
C ASN A 157 -5.60 -4.89 -13.04
N ILE A 158 -6.28 -5.64 -12.18
CA ILE A 158 -5.79 -5.94 -10.81
C ILE A 158 -4.48 -6.74 -10.82
N GLU A 159 -4.30 -7.65 -11.79
CA GLU A 159 -3.08 -8.46 -11.89
C GLU A 159 -1.89 -7.58 -12.25
N LEU A 160 -2.06 -6.65 -13.19
CA LEU A 160 -1.03 -5.70 -13.57
C LEU A 160 -0.63 -4.80 -12.38
N ARG A 161 -1.61 -4.28 -11.63
CA ARG A 161 -1.33 -3.47 -10.44
C ARG A 161 -0.52 -4.24 -9.40
N ARG A 162 -0.91 -5.48 -9.11
CA ARG A 162 -0.22 -6.33 -8.13
C ARG A 162 1.18 -6.72 -8.57
N SER A 163 1.34 -7.15 -9.82
CA SER A 163 2.66 -7.52 -10.35
C SER A 163 3.63 -6.34 -10.33
N SER A 164 3.16 -5.12 -10.58
CA SER A 164 3.99 -3.91 -10.46
C SER A 164 4.51 -3.71 -9.03
N VAL A 165 3.69 -3.90 -8.01
CA VAL A 165 4.12 -3.84 -6.61
C VAL A 165 5.05 -5.01 -6.25
N GLU A 166 4.75 -6.22 -6.71
CA GLU A 166 5.62 -7.38 -6.50
C GLU A 166 7.03 -7.16 -7.10
N MET A 167 7.12 -6.56 -8.30
CA MET A 167 8.40 -6.19 -8.90
C MET A 167 9.18 -5.21 -8.02
N VAL A 168 8.51 -4.21 -7.45
CA VAL A 168 9.14 -3.25 -6.54
C VAL A 168 9.61 -3.92 -5.25
N LEU A 169 8.81 -4.81 -4.66
CA LEU A 169 9.16 -5.54 -3.44
C LEU A 169 10.34 -6.50 -3.64
N ASN A 170 10.42 -7.14 -4.80
CA ASN A 170 11.48 -8.11 -5.12
C ASN A 170 12.79 -7.44 -5.55
N ARG A 171 12.78 -6.15 -5.86
CA ARG A 171 13.98 -5.37 -6.17
C ARG A 171 14.71 -5.03 -4.87
N ARG A 172 16.03 -5.21 -4.85
CA ARG A 172 16.85 -4.81 -3.70
C ARG A 172 16.68 -3.31 -3.41
N ASN A 173 16.20 -2.98 -2.22
CA ASN A 173 15.85 -1.61 -1.81
C ASN A 173 14.79 -0.93 -2.69
N GLY A 174 13.97 -1.68 -3.42
CA GLY A 174 12.97 -1.11 -4.33
C GLY A 174 11.85 -0.34 -3.62
N LEU A 175 11.55 -0.68 -2.37
CA LEU A 175 10.53 0.00 -1.55
C LEU A 175 11.11 0.45 -0.21
N LYS A 176 10.79 1.68 0.16
CA LYS A 176 10.98 2.24 1.50
C LYS A 176 9.68 2.90 1.96
N VAL A 177 9.24 2.61 3.16
CA VAL A 177 8.01 3.16 3.72
C VAL A 177 8.35 3.87 5.03
N ASN A 178 7.96 5.13 5.15
CA ASN A 178 8.14 5.86 6.40
C ASN A 178 7.32 5.24 7.54
N PRO A 179 7.83 5.26 8.78
CA PRO A 179 7.20 4.60 9.91
C PRO A 179 5.77 5.08 10.19
N MET A 180 5.47 6.34 9.84
CA MET A 180 4.15 6.95 10.08
C MET A 180 3.04 6.51 9.11
N ALA A 181 3.34 5.86 7.97
CA ALA A 181 2.34 5.28 7.07
C ALA A 181 1.78 3.96 7.64
N LEU A 182 1.09 4.07 8.78
CA LEU A 182 0.73 2.93 9.64
C LEU A 182 -0.32 2.02 9.02
N VAL A 183 -1.32 2.58 8.33
CA VAL A 183 -2.45 1.80 7.77
C VAL A 183 -1.98 1.06 6.54
N LEU A 184 -1.20 1.70 5.66
CA LEU A 184 -0.57 1.04 4.52
C LEU A 184 0.34 -0.09 4.99
N ARG A 185 1.25 0.17 5.93
CA ARG A 185 2.15 -0.86 6.48
C ARG A 185 1.40 -2.07 7.01
N ARG A 186 0.33 -1.85 7.78
CA ARG A 186 -0.54 -2.93 8.29
C ARG A 186 -1.23 -3.68 7.16
N GLY A 187 -1.67 -2.97 6.13
CA GLY A 187 -2.24 -3.56 4.92
C GLY A 187 -1.24 -4.49 4.23
N MET A 188 -0.05 -3.99 3.94
CA MET A 188 1.05 -4.73 3.30
C MET A 188 1.52 -5.92 4.16
N ALA A 189 1.59 -5.76 5.48
CA ALA A 189 2.01 -6.82 6.40
C ALA A 189 0.98 -7.96 6.60
N GLY A 190 -0.12 -7.95 5.84
CA GLY A 190 -1.13 -9.02 5.82
C GLY A 190 -2.51 -8.61 6.33
N GLY A 191 -2.75 -7.32 6.64
CA GLY A 191 -4.09 -6.80 6.88
C GLY A 191 -4.97 -6.91 5.63
N HIS A 192 -4.39 -6.69 4.44
CA HIS A 192 -5.00 -7.00 3.15
C HIS A 192 -4.61 -8.42 2.73
N HIS A 193 -5.63 -9.31 2.66
CA HIS A 193 -5.38 -10.74 2.50
C HIS A 193 -6.52 -11.48 1.80
N TYR A 194 -6.23 -12.66 1.28
CA TYR A 194 -7.21 -13.62 0.78
C TYR A 194 -7.75 -14.45 1.93
N ARG A 195 -9.08 -14.56 2.06
CA ARG A 195 -9.73 -15.36 3.10
C ARG A 195 -9.52 -16.84 2.85
N LYS A 196 -9.28 -17.61 3.90
CA LYS A 196 -9.32 -19.09 3.84
C LYS A 196 -10.75 -19.57 3.57
N ILE A 197 -10.91 -20.52 2.64
CA ILE A 197 -12.20 -21.15 2.37
C ILE A 197 -12.49 -22.18 3.45
N LYS A 198 -13.61 -22.01 4.15
CA LYS A 198 -14.03 -22.94 5.19
C LYS A 198 -14.32 -24.31 4.57
N GLY A 199 -13.76 -25.38 5.15
CA GLY A 199 -13.93 -26.75 4.66
C GLY A 199 -13.03 -27.16 3.50
N ALA A 200 -12.14 -26.26 3.01
CA ALA A 200 -11.19 -26.54 1.93
C ALA A 200 -9.76 -26.19 2.39
N PRO A 201 -9.04 -27.08 3.08
CA PRO A 201 -7.70 -26.83 3.58
C PRO A 201 -6.74 -26.40 2.46
N GLY A 202 -6.02 -25.29 2.69
CA GLY A 202 -5.07 -24.73 1.70
C GLY A 202 -5.67 -23.87 0.60
N MET A 203 -7.00 -23.79 0.48
CA MET A 203 -7.68 -22.96 -0.50
C MET A 203 -8.04 -21.58 0.06
N PHE A 204 -7.97 -20.57 -0.81
CA PHE A 204 -8.25 -19.18 -0.49
C PHE A 204 -9.29 -18.61 -1.46
N SER A 205 -9.97 -17.54 -1.04
CA SER A 205 -10.90 -16.80 -1.91
C SER A 205 -10.17 -16.29 -3.16
N PRO A 206 -10.85 -16.20 -4.31
CA PRO A 206 -10.27 -15.68 -5.55
C PRO A 206 -9.92 -14.19 -5.45
N SER A 207 -10.60 -13.46 -4.58
CA SER A 207 -10.35 -12.04 -4.33
C SER A 207 -10.00 -11.79 -2.87
N PRO A 208 -9.14 -10.78 -2.58
CA PRO A 208 -8.84 -10.40 -1.21
C PRO A 208 -10.06 -9.82 -0.51
N VAL A 209 -10.01 -9.83 0.82
CA VAL A 209 -11.05 -9.21 1.65
C VAL A 209 -11.02 -7.70 1.48
N LYS A 210 -12.15 -7.10 1.14
CA LYS A 210 -12.31 -5.64 1.21
C LYS A 210 -12.52 -5.22 2.68
N GLY A 211 -11.80 -4.18 3.08
CA GLY A 211 -11.80 -3.70 4.46
C GLY A 211 -10.89 -2.49 4.63
N PRO A 212 -10.67 -1.99 5.86
CA PRO A 212 -9.93 -0.76 6.11
C PRO A 212 -8.49 -0.78 5.59
N TYR A 213 -7.92 -1.94 5.36
CA TYR A 213 -6.57 -2.11 4.83
C TYR A 213 -6.50 -2.26 3.32
N SER A 214 -7.62 -2.55 2.62
CA SER A 214 -7.60 -2.69 1.16
C SER A 214 -7.42 -1.33 0.47
N HIS A 215 -8.12 -0.30 0.92
CA HIS A 215 -8.08 1.02 0.28
C HIS A 215 -6.69 1.66 0.23
N PRO A 216 -5.90 1.72 1.34
CA PRO A 216 -4.53 2.23 1.26
C PRO A 216 -3.63 1.40 0.34
N VAL A 217 -3.83 0.08 0.30
CA VAL A 217 -3.08 -0.80 -0.59
C VAL A 217 -3.48 -0.59 -2.06
N ASP A 218 -4.78 -0.51 -2.35
CA ASP A 218 -5.28 -0.20 -3.70
C ASP A 218 -4.78 1.19 -4.17
N ALA A 219 -4.77 2.20 -3.28
CA ALA A 219 -4.20 3.52 -3.55
C ALA A 219 -2.69 3.46 -3.84
N PHE A 220 -1.94 2.70 -3.05
CA PHE A 220 -0.51 2.48 -3.27
C PHE A 220 -0.24 1.82 -4.63
N GLU A 221 -0.99 0.77 -4.99
CA GLU A 221 -0.93 0.11 -6.29
C GLU A 221 -1.12 1.10 -7.45
N ASN A 222 -2.15 1.98 -7.35
CA ASN A 222 -2.43 3.00 -8.36
C ASN A 222 -1.26 3.98 -8.52
N GLY A 223 -0.63 4.38 -7.42
CA GLY A 223 0.53 5.26 -7.46
C GLY A 223 1.77 4.60 -8.05
N ILE A 224 2.04 3.32 -7.73
CA ILE A 224 3.18 2.57 -8.28
C ILE A 224 3.07 2.44 -9.80
N ILE A 225 1.91 2.02 -10.30
CA ILE A 225 1.75 1.79 -11.74
C ILE A 225 1.65 3.08 -12.54
N GLY A 226 1.03 4.13 -11.98
CA GLY A 226 0.86 5.40 -12.69
C GLY A 226 2.11 6.28 -12.67
N GLY A 227 2.93 6.20 -11.63
CA GLY A 227 4.14 7.00 -11.47
C GLY A 227 5.44 6.29 -11.84
N GLY A 228 5.37 5.02 -12.30
CA GLY A 228 6.51 4.17 -12.67
C GLY A 228 6.98 4.27 -14.11
#